data_3c8ad7c2d4682cfc4f65004cea82ac63
#
_entry.id   3c8ad7c2d4682cfc4f65004cea82ac63
#
_cell.length_a   1.000
_cell.length_b   1.000
_cell.length_c   1.000
_cell.angle_alpha   90.00
_cell.angle_beta   90.00
_cell.angle_gamma   90.00
#
_symmetry.space_group_name_H-M   'P 1'
#
loop_
_entity.id
_entity.type
_entity.pdbx_description
1 polymer ?
#
loop_
_entity_poly.entity_id
_entity_poly.type
_entity_poly.pdbx_seq_one_letter_code
_entity_poly.pdbx_strand_id
1 'polypeptide(L)'
;SILQKAALEAKLKAETVDVTIPGNEIAMGHKHPMYTVLDEIKQVFLDMGFEIMDGPEIELESYNFTKLNAPESHPSRDWTDTFYLTEDSKILLRTQTSPMQIRAMEEHGVPIRMISPGRVYRKDEVDATHSPMFHQIEGLVVDKGVTMADLKGTLNAVIKKIYGPASVTRFRPHHFPFTEPSCEVDIQCHKCGGKGCPLCKG
;
A
#
# COMPACT_ATOMS: atom_id res chain seq x y z
N SER A 1 55.62 39.90 -30.09
CA SER A 1 55.82 39.93 -31.55
C SER A 1 54.49 39.69 -32.27
N ILE A 2 54.35 40.25 -33.49
CA ILE A 2 53.14 40.13 -34.33
C ILE A 2 52.79 38.62 -34.55
N LEU A 3 53.79 37.80 -34.75
CA LEU A 3 53.62 36.34 -34.92
C LEU A 3 53.06 35.63 -33.71
N GLN A 4 53.46 36.03 -32.50
CA GLN A 4 52.93 35.46 -31.27
C GLN A 4 51.46 35.84 -31.05
N LYS A 5 51.05 37.08 -31.41
CA LYS A 5 49.67 37.54 -31.32
C LYS A 5 48.78 36.76 -32.31
N ALA A 6 49.24 36.59 -33.56
CA ALA A 6 48.54 35.84 -34.58
C ALA A 6 48.37 34.35 -34.20
N ALA A 7 49.39 33.74 -33.60
CA ALA A 7 49.34 32.36 -33.13
C ALA A 7 48.35 32.21 -31.94
N LEU A 8 48.30 33.18 -31.04
CA LEU A 8 47.37 33.19 -29.94
C LEU A 8 45.92 33.34 -30.42
N GLU A 9 45.69 34.27 -31.36
CA GLU A 9 44.35 34.44 -31.95
C GLU A 9 43.86 33.22 -32.70
N ALA A 10 44.73 32.56 -33.45
CA ALA A 10 44.42 31.29 -34.13
C ALA A 10 44.06 30.17 -33.11
N LYS A 11 44.81 30.09 -32.01
CA LYS A 11 44.53 29.13 -30.91
C LYS A 11 43.20 29.40 -30.26
N LEU A 12 42.92 30.65 -29.86
CA LEU A 12 41.65 31.04 -29.23
C LEU A 12 40.44 30.79 -30.15
N LYS A 13 40.62 31.01 -31.46
CA LYS A 13 39.57 30.70 -32.44
C LYS A 13 39.31 29.21 -32.60
N ALA A 14 40.35 28.39 -32.51
CA ALA A 14 40.23 26.94 -32.58
C ALA A 14 39.61 26.33 -31.28
N GLU A 15 39.83 26.98 -30.14
CA GLU A 15 39.29 26.57 -28.82
C GLU A 15 37.94 27.21 -28.52
N THR A 16 37.27 27.90 -29.48
CA THR A 16 35.98 28.50 -29.29
C THR A 16 34.92 27.40 -29.05
N VAL A 17 34.30 27.44 -27.91
CA VAL A 17 33.20 26.52 -27.56
C VAL A 17 31.89 27.28 -27.75
N ASP A 18 30.94 26.68 -28.43
CA ASP A 18 29.59 27.23 -28.54
C ASP A 18 28.84 27.06 -27.22
N VAL A 19 28.72 28.16 -26.48
CA VAL A 19 28.04 28.15 -25.19
C VAL A 19 26.51 28.24 -25.32
N THR A 20 25.97 28.30 -26.54
CA THR A 20 24.53 28.30 -26.80
C THR A 20 23.99 26.86 -26.95
N ILE A 21 24.88 25.88 -27.09
CA ILE A 21 24.47 24.46 -27.10
C ILE A 21 23.85 24.15 -25.73
N PRO A 22 22.61 23.66 -25.68
CA PRO A 22 22.00 23.26 -24.41
C PRO A 22 22.83 22.18 -23.73
N GLY A 23 23.04 22.32 -22.44
CA GLY A 23 23.70 21.29 -21.62
C GLY A 23 22.89 19.99 -21.61
N ASN A 24 23.50 18.92 -21.14
CA ASN A 24 22.78 17.67 -20.92
C ASN A 24 21.65 17.94 -19.93
N GLU A 25 20.42 17.68 -20.34
CA GLU A 25 19.28 17.70 -19.43
C GLU A 25 19.47 16.60 -18.39
N ILE A 26 19.47 17.00 -17.11
CA ILE A 26 19.45 16.04 -16.02
C ILE A 26 18.06 15.42 -16.00
N ALA A 27 17.97 14.13 -16.32
CA ALA A 27 16.73 13.39 -16.21
C ALA A 27 16.24 13.45 -14.75
N MET A 28 15.14 14.16 -14.50
CA MET A 28 14.51 14.19 -13.20
C MET A 28 13.85 12.85 -12.93
N GLY A 29 14.17 12.25 -11.79
CA GLY A 29 13.48 11.04 -11.34
C GLY A 29 12.02 11.32 -11.05
N HIS A 30 11.16 10.35 -11.31
CA HIS A 30 9.74 10.42 -10.99
C HIS A 30 9.37 9.38 -9.93
N LYS A 31 8.42 9.71 -9.08
CA LYS A 31 7.87 8.78 -8.10
C LYS A 31 7.09 7.68 -8.83
N HIS A 32 7.26 6.44 -8.39
CA HIS A 32 6.51 5.31 -8.95
C HIS A 32 5.01 5.51 -8.73
N PRO A 33 4.11 5.27 -9.72
CA PRO A 33 2.68 5.51 -9.59
C PRO A 33 2.03 4.85 -8.36
N MET A 34 2.46 3.66 -8.01
CA MET A 34 1.98 2.97 -6.80
C MET A 34 2.21 3.78 -5.52
N TYR A 35 3.40 4.37 -5.37
CA TYR A 35 3.70 5.20 -4.19
C TYR A 35 2.94 6.53 -4.20
N THR A 36 2.62 7.06 -5.39
CA THR A 36 1.75 8.24 -5.50
C THR A 36 0.36 7.92 -4.97
N VAL A 37 -0.25 6.81 -5.43
CA VAL A 37 -1.57 6.37 -4.96
C VAL A 37 -1.54 6.03 -3.46
N LEU A 38 -0.48 5.37 -2.98
CA LEU A 38 -0.33 5.07 -1.57
C LEU A 38 -0.32 6.33 -0.70
N ASP A 39 0.39 7.38 -1.13
CA ASP A 39 0.41 8.64 -0.40
C ASP A 39 -0.94 9.38 -0.45
N GLU A 40 -1.65 9.33 -1.58
CA GLU A 40 -3.00 9.86 -1.68
C GLU A 40 -3.95 9.17 -0.71
N ILE A 41 -3.90 7.83 -0.62
CA ILE A 41 -4.72 7.06 0.32
C ILE A 41 -4.35 7.41 1.77
N LYS A 42 -3.05 7.46 2.10
CA LYS A 42 -2.58 7.88 3.43
C LYS A 42 -3.13 9.26 3.81
N GLN A 43 -3.07 10.23 2.88
CA GLN A 43 -3.59 11.56 3.12
C GLN A 43 -5.09 11.58 3.41
N VAL A 44 -5.88 10.79 2.68
CA VAL A 44 -7.32 10.64 2.94
C VAL A 44 -7.59 10.18 4.38
N PHE A 45 -6.84 9.22 4.89
CA PHE A 45 -7.02 8.73 6.26
C PHE A 45 -6.50 9.74 7.30
N LEU A 46 -5.38 10.42 7.04
CA LEU A 46 -4.91 11.51 7.91
C LEU A 46 -5.95 12.63 8.05
N ASP A 47 -6.58 13.04 6.95
CA ASP A 47 -7.65 14.04 6.94
C ASP A 47 -8.89 13.59 7.75
N MET A 48 -9.04 12.27 7.94
CA MET A 48 -10.12 11.68 8.75
C MET A 48 -9.71 11.43 10.21
N GLY A 49 -8.50 11.87 10.61
CA GLY A 49 -7.98 11.74 11.97
C GLY A 49 -7.43 10.35 12.31
N PHE A 50 -6.99 9.58 11.32
CA PHE A 50 -6.24 8.35 11.53
C PHE A 50 -4.76 8.63 11.66
N GLU A 51 -4.07 7.86 12.47
CA GLU A 51 -2.61 7.83 12.54
C GLU A 51 -2.05 6.78 11.58
N ILE A 52 -0.85 7.02 11.05
CA ILE A 52 -0.16 6.04 10.21
C ILE A 52 0.85 5.32 11.08
N MET A 53 0.75 3.99 11.14
CA MET A 53 1.64 3.13 11.91
C MET A 53 2.28 2.09 11.00
N ASP A 54 3.61 2.13 10.93
CA ASP A 54 4.40 1.17 10.17
C ASP A 54 4.89 0.03 11.08
N GLY A 55 4.99 -1.17 10.53
CA GLY A 55 5.47 -2.35 11.23
C GLY A 55 6.48 -3.16 10.40
N PRO A 56 7.15 -4.11 11.02
CA PRO A 56 8.16 -4.94 10.36
C PRO A 56 7.53 -5.83 9.29
N GLU A 57 8.27 -6.04 8.19
CA GLU A 57 7.89 -6.99 7.13
C GLU A 57 8.23 -8.44 7.53
N ILE A 58 9.32 -8.61 8.28
CA ILE A 58 9.66 -9.88 8.93
C ILE A 58 8.97 -9.92 10.27
N GLU A 59 8.07 -10.88 10.45
CA GLU A 59 7.17 -10.90 11.58
C GLU A 59 7.23 -12.24 12.33
N LEU A 60 6.83 -12.21 13.59
CA LEU A 60 6.62 -13.42 14.38
C LEU A 60 5.26 -14.05 14.02
N GLU A 61 5.24 -15.38 13.94
CA GLU A 61 4.02 -16.15 13.72
C GLU A 61 2.90 -15.75 14.71
N SER A 62 3.26 -15.54 15.97
CA SER A 62 2.31 -15.16 17.01
C SER A 62 1.58 -13.84 16.72
N TYR A 63 2.24 -12.86 16.12
CA TYR A 63 1.62 -11.60 15.71
C TYR A 63 0.86 -11.72 14.40
N ASN A 64 1.38 -12.54 13.46
CA ASN A 64 0.74 -12.67 12.15
C ASN A 64 -0.53 -13.53 12.18
N PHE A 65 -0.64 -14.45 13.15
CA PHE A 65 -1.75 -15.40 13.24
C PHE A 65 -2.37 -15.50 14.64
N THR A 66 -1.61 -15.97 15.63
CA THR A 66 -2.16 -16.36 16.93
C THR A 66 -2.86 -15.24 17.66
N LYS A 67 -2.22 -14.08 17.79
CA LYS A 67 -2.81 -12.87 18.42
C LYS A 67 -3.94 -12.24 17.60
N LEU A 68 -4.03 -12.55 16.32
CA LEU A 68 -5.12 -12.13 15.44
C LEU A 68 -6.28 -13.14 15.40
N ASN A 69 -6.29 -14.09 16.33
CA ASN A 69 -7.35 -15.09 16.45
C ASN A 69 -7.48 -16.02 15.23
N ALA A 70 -6.45 -16.14 14.39
CA ALA A 70 -6.43 -17.14 13.33
C ALA A 70 -6.18 -18.53 13.93
N PRO A 71 -7.06 -19.52 13.73
CA PRO A 71 -6.91 -20.84 14.32
C PRO A 71 -5.68 -21.59 13.76
N GLU A 72 -5.15 -22.55 14.53
CA GLU A 72 -3.98 -23.33 14.08
C GLU A 72 -4.23 -24.10 12.78
N SER A 73 -5.47 -24.51 12.55
CA SER A 73 -5.90 -25.20 11.33
C SER A 73 -6.18 -24.26 10.15
N HIS A 74 -5.93 -22.96 10.27
CA HIS A 74 -6.23 -22.03 9.19
C HIS A 74 -5.30 -22.28 7.99
N PRO A 75 -5.83 -22.43 6.75
CA PRO A 75 -5.01 -22.75 5.57
C PRO A 75 -3.85 -21.80 5.33
N SER A 76 -4.03 -20.50 5.59
CA SER A 76 -2.97 -19.50 5.39
C SER A 76 -1.72 -19.70 6.26
N ARG A 77 -1.78 -20.61 7.28
CA ARG A 77 -0.61 -20.99 8.07
C ARG A 77 0.23 -22.08 7.38
N ASP A 78 -0.26 -22.66 6.30
CA ASP A 78 0.46 -23.69 5.58
C ASP A 78 1.72 -23.11 4.89
N TRP A 79 2.75 -23.94 4.80
CA TRP A 79 3.98 -23.63 4.09
C TRP A 79 3.77 -23.38 2.58
N THR A 80 2.67 -23.84 2.04
CA THR A 80 2.28 -23.58 0.65
C THR A 80 1.83 -22.14 0.43
N ASP A 81 1.31 -21.49 1.45
CA ASP A 81 0.71 -20.15 1.35
C ASP A 81 1.57 -19.05 1.99
N THR A 82 2.42 -19.40 2.96
CA THR A 82 3.22 -18.47 3.75
C THR A 82 4.72 -18.67 3.55
N PHE A 83 5.46 -17.55 3.42
CA PHE A 83 6.93 -17.55 3.40
C PHE A 83 7.49 -17.58 4.81
N TYR A 84 7.75 -18.75 5.35
CA TYR A 84 8.48 -18.93 6.59
C TYR A 84 9.99 -18.79 6.37
N LEU A 85 10.67 -18.13 7.29
CA LEU A 85 12.11 -17.89 7.26
C LEU A 85 12.88 -18.85 8.17
N THR A 86 12.17 -19.56 9.08
CA THR A 86 12.74 -20.54 10.00
C THR A 86 12.00 -21.86 9.90
N GLU A 87 12.72 -22.96 10.11
CA GLU A 87 12.15 -24.33 10.04
C GLU A 87 11.09 -24.59 11.12
N ASP A 88 11.18 -23.89 12.26
CA ASP A 88 10.20 -23.97 13.35
C ASP A 88 8.95 -23.14 13.12
N SER A 89 8.81 -22.52 11.93
CA SER A 89 7.68 -21.69 11.50
C SER A 89 7.37 -20.49 12.41
N LYS A 90 8.34 -20.02 13.19
CA LYS A 90 8.13 -18.89 14.12
C LYS A 90 8.37 -17.52 13.51
N ILE A 91 9.17 -17.46 12.46
CA ILE A 91 9.51 -16.20 11.76
C ILE A 91 9.10 -16.33 10.30
N LEU A 92 8.42 -15.32 9.80
CA LEU A 92 7.85 -15.33 8.45
C LEU A 92 7.88 -13.92 7.81
N LEU A 93 7.65 -13.86 6.52
CA LEU A 93 7.27 -12.61 5.85
C LEU A 93 5.76 -12.40 6.07
N ARG A 94 5.38 -11.26 6.63
CA ARG A 94 3.99 -10.98 6.99
C ARG A 94 3.05 -11.16 5.81
N THR A 95 1.96 -11.89 6.01
CA THR A 95 0.94 -12.15 5.00
C THR A 95 -0.13 -11.06 4.90
N GLN A 96 -0.11 -10.14 5.86
CA GLN A 96 -1.04 -9.02 6.03
C GLN A 96 -0.39 -7.92 6.89
N THR A 97 -0.97 -6.73 6.91
CA THR A 97 -0.50 -5.65 7.78
C THR A 97 -1.14 -5.67 9.17
N SER A 98 -2.07 -6.59 9.43
CA SER A 98 -2.80 -6.77 10.70
C SER A 98 -1.92 -6.94 11.95
N PRO A 99 -0.70 -7.55 11.90
CA PRO A 99 0.19 -7.58 13.05
C PRO A 99 0.43 -6.22 13.70
N MET A 100 0.40 -5.15 12.90
CA MET A 100 0.56 -3.80 13.42
C MET A 100 -0.58 -3.35 14.32
N GLN A 101 -1.79 -3.87 14.12
CA GLN A 101 -2.95 -3.60 14.98
C GLN A 101 -2.68 -4.06 16.41
N ILE A 102 -2.10 -5.25 16.57
CA ILE A 102 -1.74 -5.80 17.87
C ILE A 102 -0.62 -4.98 18.51
N ARG A 103 0.45 -4.71 17.74
CA ARG A 103 1.58 -3.92 18.22
C ARG A 103 1.15 -2.53 18.69
N ALA A 104 0.30 -1.87 17.89
CA ALA A 104 -0.23 -0.56 18.23
C ALA A 104 -1.06 -0.56 19.52
N MET A 105 -1.93 -1.56 19.71
CA MET A 105 -2.69 -1.68 20.94
C MET A 105 -1.83 -2.02 22.16
N GLU A 106 -0.78 -2.83 22.00
CA GLU A 106 0.17 -3.15 23.08
C GLU A 106 1.02 -1.93 23.49
N GLU A 107 1.38 -1.08 22.53
CA GLU A 107 2.25 0.09 22.77
C GLU A 107 1.46 1.32 23.23
N HIS A 108 0.34 1.62 22.60
CA HIS A 108 -0.42 2.86 22.83
C HIS A 108 -1.69 2.65 23.63
N GLY A 109 -2.19 1.41 23.74
CA GLY A 109 -3.48 1.12 24.39
C GLY A 109 -4.67 1.55 23.54
N VAL A 110 -5.81 1.76 24.20
CA VAL A 110 -7.06 2.21 23.58
C VAL A 110 -7.60 3.44 24.31
N PRO A 111 -8.31 4.37 23.63
CA PRO A 111 -8.80 4.29 22.26
C PRO A 111 -7.71 4.46 21.22
N ILE A 112 -7.89 3.87 20.02
CA ILE A 112 -6.95 3.95 18.92
C ILE A 112 -7.69 4.07 17.58
N ARG A 113 -7.12 4.87 16.67
CA ARG A 113 -7.59 5.03 15.29
C ARG A 113 -6.39 5.13 14.38
N MET A 114 -6.08 4.06 13.66
CA MET A 114 -4.87 4.00 12.88
C MET A 114 -5.08 3.27 11.55
N ILE A 115 -4.15 3.50 10.61
CA ILE A 115 -3.95 2.65 9.43
C ILE A 115 -2.53 2.09 9.43
N SER A 116 -2.38 0.90 8.90
CA SER A 116 -1.08 0.28 8.63
C SER A 116 -0.95 -0.02 7.15
N PRO A 117 -0.29 0.86 6.37
CA PRO A 117 0.06 0.57 4.98
C PRO A 117 1.36 -0.21 4.92
N GLY A 118 1.50 -1.11 3.96
CA GLY A 118 2.78 -1.78 3.78
C GLY A 118 2.75 -2.93 2.78
N ARG A 119 3.93 -3.47 2.51
CA ARG A 119 4.12 -4.67 1.70
C ARG A 119 3.75 -5.90 2.49
N VAL A 120 3.14 -6.85 1.81
CA VAL A 120 2.75 -8.17 2.34
C VAL A 120 3.12 -9.25 1.32
N TYR A 121 3.22 -10.48 1.80
CA TYR A 121 3.83 -11.57 1.05
C TYR A 121 2.98 -12.84 1.17
N ARG A 122 2.68 -13.47 0.04
CA ARG A 122 1.97 -14.75 -0.04
C ARG A 122 2.60 -15.61 -1.13
N LYS A 123 2.62 -16.92 -0.93
CA LYS A 123 3.15 -17.87 -1.93
C LYS A 123 2.15 -18.15 -3.06
N ASP A 124 1.52 -17.10 -3.57
CA ASP A 124 0.63 -17.22 -4.71
C ASP A 124 1.42 -17.49 -5.99
N GLU A 125 0.87 -18.31 -6.88
CA GLU A 125 1.37 -18.42 -8.24
C GLU A 125 1.19 -17.10 -8.97
N VAL A 126 2.23 -16.69 -9.71
CA VAL A 126 2.23 -15.41 -10.45
C VAL A 126 1.32 -15.51 -11.65
N ASP A 127 0.27 -14.72 -11.67
CA ASP A 127 -0.61 -14.55 -12.83
C ASP A 127 -0.91 -13.06 -13.11
N ALA A 128 -1.90 -12.76 -13.94
CA ALA A 128 -2.28 -11.38 -14.29
C ALA A 128 -2.87 -10.60 -13.10
N THR A 129 -3.27 -11.27 -12.02
CA THR A 129 -3.99 -10.70 -10.87
C THR A 129 -3.33 -11.01 -9.52
N HIS A 130 -2.37 -11.94 -9.47
CA HIS A 130 -1.68 -12.36 -8.27
C HIS A 130 -0.18 -12.07 -8.36
N SER A 131 0.35 -11.49 -7.32
CA SER A 131 1.79 -11.28 -7.11
C SER A 131 2.16 -11.79 -5.72
N PRO A 132 3.28 -12.50 -5.57
CA PRO A 132 3.73 -12.96 -4.25
C PRO A 132 4.07 -11.82 -3.30
N MET A 133 4.25 -10.61 -3.81
CA MET A 133 4.42 -9.39 -3.05
C MET A 133 3.42 -8.34 -3.55
N PHE A 134 2.61 -7.79 -2.64
CA PHE A 134 1.67 -6.73 -2.96
C PHE A 134 1.56 -5.74 -1.78
N HIS A 135 0.81 -4.66 -1.97
CA HIS A 135 0.60 -3.66 -0.92
C HIS A 135 -0.80 -3.80 -0.34
N GLN A 136 -0.88 -3.65 0.96
CA GLN A 136 -2.13 -3.66 1.71
C GLN A 136 -2.19 -2.42 2.63
N ILE A 137 -3.38 -1.92 2.88
CA ILE A 137 -3.65 -0.86 3.86
C ILE A 137 -4.77 -1.37 4.73
N GLU A 138 -4.50 -1.58 6.00
CA GLU A 138 -5.52 -1.95 6.98
C GLU A 138 -5.77 -0.80 7.94
N GLY A 139 -7.03 -0.65 8.34
CA GLY A 139 -7.44 0.34 9.34
C GLY A 139 -7.98 -0.34 10.58
N LEU A 140 -7.69 0.25 11.74
CA LEU A 140 -8.22 -0.16 13.04
C LEU A 140 -8.83 1.04 13.75
N VAL A 141 -10.03 0.87 14.29
CA VAL A 141 -10.63 1.79 15.24
C VAL A 141 -11.12 0.99 16.44
N VAL A 142 -10.61 1.33 17.61
CA VAL A 142 -11.08 0.80 18.90
C VAL A 142 -11.47 1.98 19.76
N ASP A 143 -12.77 2.12 20.02
CA ASP A 143 -13.32 3.20 20.83
C ASP A 143 -14.69 2.78 21.40
N LYS A 144 -15.23 3.60 22.31
CA LYS A 144 -16.57 3.37 22.87
C LYS A 144 -17.65 3.68 21.85
N GLY A 145 -18.63 2.78 21.73
CA GLY A 145 -19.80 2.99 20.90
C GLY A 145 -19.59 2.89 19.40
N VAL A 146 -18.45 2.34 18.93
CA VAL A 146 -18.22 2.08 17.49
C VAL A 146 -19.19 1.03 16.97
N THR A 147 -19.82 1.31 15.85
CA THR A 147 -20.86 0.48 15.23
C THR A 147 -20.53 0.09 13.78
N MET A 148 -21.30 -0.85 13.23
CA MET A 148 -21.24 -1.15 11.78
C MET A 148 -21.60 0.04 10.90
N ALA A 149 -22.39 0.99 11.41
CA ALA A 149 -22.68 2.23 10.67
C ALA A 149 -21.44 3.12 10.55
N ASP A 150 -20.60 3.17 11.58
CA ASP A 150 -19.33 3.91 11.57
C ASP A 150 -18.35 3.27 10.59
N LEU A 151 -18.24 1.93 10.57
CA LEU A 151 -17.43 1.21 9.59
C LEU A 151 -17.87 1.52 8.15
N LYS A 152 -19.18 1.40 7.88
CA LYS A 152 -19.74 1.71 6.55
C LYS A 152 -19.54 3.17 6.17
N GLY A 153 -19.75 4.08 7.11
CA GLY A 153 -19.55 5.52 6.91
C GLY A 153 -18.10 5.85 6.55
N THR A 154 -17.16 5.32 7.31
CA THR A 154 -15.72 5.50 7.09
C THR A 154 -15.29 4.96 5.71
N LEU A 155 -15.64 3.72 5.38
CA LEU A 155 -15.30 3.12 4.08
C LEU A 155 -15.95 3.87 2.91
N ASN A 156 -17.21 4.29 3.03
CA ASN A 156 -17.86 5.09 2.00
C ASN A 156 -17.18 6.45 1.79
N ALA A 157 -16.73 7.10 2.86
CA ALA A 157 -16.02 8.36 2.77
C ALA A 157 -14.67 8.20 2.04
N VAL A 158 -13.90 7.18 2.40
CA VAL A 158 -12.63 6.81 1.74
C VAL A 158 -12.85 6.50 0.26
N ILE A 159 -13.82 5.62 -0.07
CA ILE A 159 -14.12 5.22 -1.43
C ILE A 159 -14.53 6.40 -2.31
N LYS A 160 -15.36 7.30 -1.79
CA LYS A 160 -15.75 8.51 -2.53
C LYS A 160 -14.59 9.49 -2.75
N LYS A 161 -13.66 9.56 -1.83
CA LYS A 161 -12.44 10.37 -1.97
C LYS A 161 -11.52 9.83 -3.06
N ILE A 162 -11.33 8.50 -3.11
CA ILE A 162 -10.41 7.82 -4.03
C ILE A 162 -11.02 7.67 -5.44
N TYR A 163 -12.28 7.22 -5.53
CA TYR A 163 -12.94 6.88 -6.80
C TYR A 163 -13.94 7.93 -7.29
N GLY A 164 -14.11 9.01 -6.52
CA GLY A 164 -15.01 10.09 -6.86
C GLY A 164 -16.37 10.02 -6.15
N PRO A 165 -17.07 11.16 -6.04
CA PRO A 165 -18.29 11.29 -5.22
C PRO A 165 -19.48 10.47 -5.72
N ALA A 166 -19.49 10.08 -6.99
CA ALA A 166 -20.54 9.25 -7.60
C ALA A 166 -20.35 7.74 -7.37
N SER A 167 -19.29 7.32 -6.67
CA SER A 167 -19.01 5.91 -6.42
C SER A 167 -20.11 5.26 -5.59
N VAL A 168 -20.56 4.09 -6.03
CA VAL A 168 -21.58 3.28 -5.37
C VAL A 168 -20.91 2.06 -4.75
N THR A 169 -21.26 1.76 -3.50
CA THR A 169 -20.74 0.63 -2.74
C THR A 169 -21.86 -0.35 -2.40
N ARG A 170 -21.50 -1.62 -2.30
CA ARG A 170 -22.36 -2.68 -1.79
C ARG A 170 -21.63 -3.45 -0.71
N PHE A 171 -22.22 -3.53 0.47
CA PHE A 171 -21.71 -4.33 1.59
C PHE A 171 -22.41 -5.69 1.57
N ARG A 172 -21.63 -6.76 1.50
CA ARG A 172 -22.11 -8.15 1.54
C ARG A 172 -21.65 -8.82 2.82
N PRO A 173 -22.56 -9.38 3.65
CA PRO A 173 -22.13 -10.21 4.76
C PRO A 173 -21.21 -11.33 4.30
N HIS A 174 -20.14 -11.56 5.04
CA HIS A 174 -19.18 -12.62 4.76
C HIS A 174 -18.68 -13.22 6.07
N HIS A 175 -18.31 -14.50 6.04
CA HIS A 175 -17.75 -15.18 7.20
C HIS A 175 -16.23 -15.20 7.13
N PHE A 176 -15.58 -14.73 8.19
CA PHE A 176 -14.17 -14.95 8.46
C PHE A 176 -14.04 -15.61 9.84
N PRO A 177 -13.20 -16.66 9.99
CA PRO A 177 -13.12 -17.42 11.25
C PRO A 177 -12.54 -16.62 12.42
N PHE A 178 -11.92 -15.48 12.16
CA PHE A 178 -11.20 -14.66 13.14
C PHE A 178 -11.88 -13.32 13.46
N THR A 179 -12.98 -12.98 12.78
CA THR A 179 -13.73 -11.71 12.99
C THR A 179 -15.25 -11.92 12.92
N GLU A 180 -16.02 -11.16 13.72
CA GLU A 180 -17.49 -11.17 13.71
C GLU A 180 -18.05 -9.87 14.34
N PRO A 181 -19.05 -9.20 13.68
CA PRO A 181 -19.56 -9.46 12.35
C PRO A 181 -18.59 -9.06 11.25
N SER A 182 -18.68 -9.70 10.08
CA SER A 182 -17.79 -9.46 8.95
C SER A 182 -18.56 -9.19 7.66
N CYS A 183 -17.98 -8.37 6.79
CA CYS A 183 -18.53 -8.11 5.46
C CYS A 183 -17.41 -7.82 4.45
N GLU A 184 -17.73 -8.05 3.19
CA GLU A 184 -16.96 -7.58 2.05
C GLU A 184 -17.60 -6.33 1.46
N VAL A 185 -16.77 -5.50 0.82
CA VAL A 185 -17.23 -4.26 0.19
C VAL A 185 -16.92 -4.30 -1.31
N ASP A 186 -17.97 -4.27 -2.12
CA ASP A 186 -17.83 -4.12 -3.57
C ASP A 186 -17.96 -2.65 -3.94
N ILE A 187 -17.15 -2.22 -4.90
CA ILE A 187 -17.23 -0.89 -5.51
C ILE A 187 -17.69 -1.04 -6.93
N GLN A 188 -18.70 -0.29 -7.34
CA GLN A 188 -19.18 -0.29 -8.71
C GLN A 188 -18.08 0.16 -9.66
N CYS A 189 -17.83 -0.63 -10.70
CA CYS A 189 -16.81 -0.31 -11.69
C CYS A 189 -17.06 1.06 -12.33
N HIS A 190 -16.13 1.98 -12.17
CA HIS A 190 -16.22 3.34 -12.70
C HIS A 190 -16.21 3.39 -14.25
N LYS A 191 -15.60 2.37 -14.91
CA LYS A 191 -15.47 2.32 -16.35
C LYS A 191 -16.78 1.89 -17.05
N CYS A 192 -17.51 0.93 -16.48
CA CYS A 192 -18.71 0.38 -17.12
C CYS A 192 -20.01 0.58 -16.34
N GLY A 193 -19.94 1.20 -15.15
CA GLY A 193 -21.12 1.39 -14.30
C GLY A 193 -21.77 0.08 -13.85
N GLY A 194 -20.97 -1.00 -13.70
CA GLY A 194 -21.48 -2.32 -13.30
C GLY A 194 -22.08 -3.17 -14.41
N LYS A 195 -21.93 -2.76 -15.67
CA LYS A 195 -22.46 -3.54 -16.82
C LYS A 195 -21.55 -4.70 -17.25
N GLY A 196 -20.37 -4.78 -16.70
CA GLY A 196 -19.32 -5.72 -17.11
C GLY A 196 -18.38 -5.12 -18.18
N CYS A 197 -17.06 -5.30 -17.97
CA CYS A 197 -16.03 -4.88 -18.93
C CYS A 197 -14.74 -5.67 -18.68
N PRO A 198 -13.74 -5.60 -19.59
CA PRO A 198 -12.47 -6.28 -19.40
C PRO A 198 -11.72 -5.89 -18.11
N LEU A 199 -11.99 -4.70 -17.55
CA LEU A 199 -11.38 -4.27 -16.29
C LEU A 199 -11.96 -5.01 -15.07
N CYS A 200 -13.29 -5.09 -14.95
CA CYS A 200 -13.97 -5.68 -13.80
C CYS A 200 -14.36 -7.15 -14.00
N LYS A 201 -14.18 -7.68 -15.22
CA LYS A 201 -14.48 -9.07 -15.61
C LYS A 201 -15.95 -9.49 -15.37
N GLY A 202 -16.88 -8.55 -15.23
CA GLY A 202 -18.32 -8.80 -15.07
C GLY A 202 -18.95 -8.24 -13.84
#